data_500db64cbbca1076dfdc98d92fde673d
#
_entry.id   500db64cbbca1076dfdc98d92fde673d
#
_cell.length_a   1.000
_cell.length_b   1.000
_cell.length_c   1.000
_cell.angle_alpha   90.00
_cell.angle_beta   90.00
_cell.angle_gamma   90.00
#
_symmetry.space_group_name_H-M   'P 1'
#
loop_
_entity.id
_entity.type
_entity.pdbx_description
1 polymer ?
#
loop_
_entity_poly.entity_id
_entity_poly.type
_entity_poly.pdbx_seq_one_letter_code
_entity_poly.pdbx_strand_id
1 'polypeptide(L)'
;MVYLTRKTTRGQHYFYLVKSFKYDGRVEKVQRYLGSEEPDEFELERLKQMHTNELELAAIERMAHMSSETYRTPYLDKESLLGLERMKFLNRAIHRLQTTDEKVREHAKNRVSNIYGNMALSSNPLTFENIESIFDQDRAPSGLPLS
;
A
#
# COMPACT_ATOMS: atom_id res chain seq x y z
N MET A 1 10.41 -0.93 -11.09
CA MET A 1 10.99 -0.21 -12.25
C MET A 1 10.06 -0.39 -13.44
N VAL A 2 9.75 0.70 -14.15
CA VAL A 2 8.93 0.68 -15.38
C VAL A 2 9.86 0.78 -16.59
N TYR A 3 9.64 -0.01 -17.62
CA TYR A 3 10.48 -0.07 -18.82
C TYR A 3 9.66 -0.25 -20.08
N LEU A 4 10.24 0.15 -21.23
CA LEU A 4 9.63 -0.02 -22.55
C LEU A 4 9.86 -1.45 -23.06
N THR A 5 8.84 -2.02 -23.65
CA THR A 5 8.91 -3.32 -24.36
C THR A 5 8.25 -3.21 -25.73
N ARG A 6 8.92 -3.76 -26.74
CA ARG A 6 8.38 -3.91 -28.10
C ARG A 6 7.86 -5.33 -28.28
N LYS A 7 6.65 -5.46 -28.80
CA LYS A 7 6.09 -6.74 -29.30
C LYS A 7 5.86 -6.64 -30.79
N THR A 8 6.12 -7.70 -31.51
CA THR A 8 5.88 -7.77 -32.95
C THR A 8 4.78 -8.80 -33.21
N THR A 9 3.72 -8.37 -33.89
CA THR A 9 2.60 -9.24 -34.27
C THR A 9 2.26 -8.98 -35.75
N ARG A 10 2.31 -10.02 -36.56
CA ARG A 10 2.03 -9.95 -38.01
C ARG A 10 2.86 -8.88 -38.74
N GLY A 11 4.14 -8.72 -38.35
CA GLY A 11 5.04 -7.73 -38.96
C GLY A 11 4.89 -6.29 -38.47
N GLN A 12 3.91 -6.00 -37.62
CA GLN A 12 3.72 -4.70 -36.99
C GLN A 12 4.33 -4.68 -35.59
N HIS A 13 4.89 -3.55 -35.22
CA HIS A 13 5.47 -3.30 -33.90
C HIS A 13 4.45 -2.60 -33.01
N TYR A 14 4.46 -3.00 -31.74
CA TYR A 14 3.60 -2.44 -30.69
C TYR A 14 4.43 -2.19 -29.45
N PHE A 15 4.31 -1.00 -28.89
CA PHE A 15 5.09 -0.55 -27.75
C PHE A 15 4.25 -0.54 -26.48
N TYR A 16 4.87 -0.99 -25.39
CA TYR A 16 4.22 -1.12 -24.09
C TYR A 16 5.12 -0.61 -23.01
N LEU A 17 4.58 0.15 -22.04
CA LEU A 17 5.19 0.31 -20.75
C LEU A 17 4.87 -0.91 -19.90
N VAL A 18 5.90 -1.50 -19.30
CA VAL A 18 5.80 -2.72 -18.51
C VAL A 18 6.37 -2.48 -17.12
N LYS A 19 5.63 -2.92 -16.12
CA LYS A 19 6.10 -3.02 -14.74
C LYS A 19 6.16 -4.49 -14.34
N SER A 20 7.34 -4.94 -13.92
CA SER A 20 7.52 -6.27 -13.31
C SER A 20 7.40 -6.18 -11.79
N PHE A 21 6.80 -7.18 -11.19
CA PHE A 21 6.75 -7.37 -9.75
C PHE A 21 6.92 -8.85 -9.40
N LYS A 22 7.32 -9.13 -8.16
CA LYS A 22 7.51 -10.50 -7.68
C LYS A 22 6.37 -10.87 -6.74
N TYR A 23 5.72 -11.98 -7.01
CA TYR A 23 4.67 -12.54 -6.17
C TYR A 23 4.90 -14.05 -6.05
N ASP A 24 4.94 -14.56 -4.82
CA ASP A 24 5.13 -15.98 -4.49
C ASP A 24 6.28 -16.65 -5.28
N GLY A 25 7.44 -15.98 -5.30
CA GLY A 25 8.64 -16.45 -6.01
C GLY A 25 8.61 -16.29 -7.53
N ARG A 26 7.48 -15.96 -8.15
CA ARG A 26 7.30 -15.77 -9.59
C ARG A 26 7.38 -14.30 -9.98
N VAL A 27 7.86 -14.04 -11.19
CA VAL A 27 7.88 -12.70 -11.76
C VAL A 27 6.65 -12.52 -12.63
N GLU A 28 5.78 -11.60 -12.21
CA GLU A 28 4.59 -11.19 -12.91
C GLU A 28 4.76 -9.81 -13.54
N LYS A 29 3.93 -9.47 -14.50
CA LYS A 29 4.01 -8.21 -15.24
C LYS A 29 2.62 -7.62 -15.45
N VAL A 30 2.53 -6.29 -15.31
CA VAL A 30 1.43 -5.49 -15.83
C VAL A 30 1.97 -4.61 -16.95
N GLN A 31 1.13 -4.30 -17.92
CA GLN A 31 1.56 -3.55 -19.10
C GLN A 31 0.50 -2.56 -19.55
N ARG A 32 0.94 -1.43 -20.07
CA ARG A 32 0.10 -0.44 -20.76
C ARG A 32 0.54 -0.29 -22.20
N TYR A 33 -0.39 -0.35 -23.11
CA TYR A 33 -0.16 -0.12 -24.52
C TYR A 33 0.06 1.37 -24.79
N LEU A 34 1.07 1.70 -25.59
CA LEU A 34 1.43 3.07 -25.97
C LEU A 34 1.08 3.40 -27.42
N GLY A 35 1.13 2.40 -28.31
CA GLY A 35 0.92 2.62 -29.73
C GLY A 35 1.82 1.75 -30.60
N SER A 36 1.81 2.04 -31.91
CA SER A 36 2.65 1.36 -32.91
C SER A 36 3.91 2.15 -33.29
N GLU A 37 4.02 3.39 -32.83
CA GLU A 37 5.19 4.24 -33.02
C GLU A 37 6.10 4.15 -31.80
N GLU A 38 7.42 4.09 -32.04
CA GLU A 38 8.40 4.06 -30.98
C GLU A 38 8.53 5.47 -30.38
N PRO A 39 8.24 5.65 -29.07
CA PRO A 39 8.42 6.95 -28.44
C PRO A 39 9.89 7.33 -28.42
N ASP A 40 10.20 8.59 -28.68
CA ASP A 40 11.55 9.10 -28.44
C ASP A 40 11.90 9.13 -26.96
N GLU A 41 13.16 9.42 -26.62
CA GLU A 41 13.64 9.36 -25.24
C GLU A 41 12.90 10.36 -24.32
N PHE A 42 12.62 11.54 -24.80
CA PHE A 42 11.91 12.57 -24.02
C PHE A 42 10.44 12.19 -23.81
N GLU A 43 9.78 11.72 -24.84
CA GLU A 43 8.39 11.22 -24.76
C GLU A 43 8.29 10.01 -23.86
N LEU A 44 9.25 9.08 -23.94
CA LEU A 44 9.31 7.90 -23.08
C LEU A 44 9.39 8.27 -21.61
N GLU A 45 10.24 9.23 -21.22
CA GLU A 45 10.35 9.66 -19.83
C GLU A 45 9.05 10.34 -19.36
N ARG A 46 8.43 11.15 -20.19
CA ARG A 46 7.11 11.74 -19.90
C ARG A 46 6.03 10.66 -19.69
N LEU A 47 5.98 9.68 -20.59
CA LEU A 47 5.02 8.57 -20.50
C LEU A 47 5.25 7.72 -19.25
N LYS A 48 6.51 7.47 -18.87
CA LYS A 48 6.84 6.81 -17.61
C LYS A 48 6.33 7.59 -16.41
N GLN A 49 6.57 8.89 -16.33
CA GLN A 49 6.07 9.73 -15.24
C GLN A 49 4.55 9.70 -15.14
N MET A 50 3.85 9.82 -16.26
CA MET A 50 2.39 9.80 -16.30
C MET A 50 1.78 8.46 -15.87
N HIS A 51 2.38 7.34 -16.27
CA HIS A 51 1.78 6.03 -16.11
C HIS A 51 2.38 5.17 -14.99
N THR A 52 3.41 5.64 -14.29
CA THR A 52 4.02 4.87 -13.19
C THR A 52 3.02 4.54 -12.09
N ASN A 53 2.24 5.52 -11.63
CA ASN A 53 1.25 5.30 -10.58
C ASN A 53 0.13 4.35 -11.02
N GLU A 54 -0.32 4.45 -12.25
CA GLU A 54 -1.31 3.53 -12.82
C GLU A 54 -0.80 2.08 -12.86
N LEU A 55 0.44 1.90 -13.31
CA LEU A 55 1.08 0.58 -13.34
C LEU A 55 1.37 0.04 -11.93
N GLU A 56 1.65 0.91 -10.95
CA GLU A 56 1.76 0.51 -9.54
C GLU A 56 0.42 -0.03 -9.03
N LEU A 57 -0.67 0.71 -9.24
CA LEU A 57 -2.00 0.29 -8.83
C LEU A 57 -2.44 -0.99 -9.54
N ALA A 58 -2.18 -1.13 -10.84
CA ALA A 58 -2.48 -2.34 -11.59
C ALA A 58 -1.68 -3.56 -11.07
N ALA A 59 -0.44 -3.36 -10.65
CA ALA A 59 0.37 -4.42 -10.03
C ALA A 59 -0.19 -4.83 -8.65
N ILE A 60 -0.62 -3.87 -7.83
CA ILE A 60 -1.26 -4.11 -6.53
C ILE A 60 -2.56 -4.89 -6.73
N GLU A 61 -3.40 -4.47 -7.67
CA GLU A 61 -4.66 -5.15 -8.00
C GLU A 61 -4.41 -6.60 -8.44
N ARG A 62 -3.43 -6.81 -9.30
CA ARG A 62 -3.05 -8.14 -9.76
C ARG A 62 -2.56 -9.03 -8.61
N MET A 63 -1.73 -8.48 -7.70
CA MET A 63 -1.29 -9.21 -6.50
C MET A 63 -2.44 -9.56 -5.56
N ALA A 64 -3.39 -8.63 -5.37
CA ALA A 64 -4.56 -8.87 -4.53
C ALA A 64 -5.44 -9.99 -5.08
N HIS A 65 -5.69 -9.99 -6.40
CA HIS A 65 -6.42 -11.07 -7.05
C HIS A 65 -5.72 -12.42 -6.89
N MET A 66 -4.43 -12.50 -7.18
CA MET A 66 -3.65 -13.75 -7.04
C MET A 66 -3.66 -14.24 -5.61
N SER A 67 -3.55 -13.34 -4.63
CA SER A 67 -3.60 -13.67 -3.21
C SER A 67 -4.98 -14.19 -2.79
N SER A 68 -6.05 -13.49 -3.19
CA SER A 68 -7.43 -13.90 -2.85
C SER A 68 -7.85 -15.24 -3.47
N GLU A 69 -7.25 -15.62 -4.60
CA GLU A 69 -7.49 -16.94 -5.21
C GLU A 69 -6.79 -18.07 -4.45
N THR A 70 -5.68 -17.76 -3.78
CA THR A 70 -4.90 -18.74 -3.01
C THR A 70 -5.54 -19.04 -1.65
N TYR A 71 -6.14 -18.02 -1.02
CA TYR A 71 -6.77 -18.15 0.29
C TYR A 71 -8.25 -18.53 0.18
N ARG A 72 -8.65 -19.56 0.91
CA ARG A 72 -10.06 -19.89 1.10
C ARG A 72 -10.36 -19.86 2.60
N THR A 73 -11.34 -19.08 2.98
CA THR A 73 -11.85 -19.01 4.35
C THR A 73 -13.37 -19.15 4.34
N PRO A 74 -13.95 -19.91 5.27
CA PRO A 74 -15.40 -20.03 5.37
C PRO A 74 -16.08 -18.78 5.94
N TYR A 75 -15.30 -17.81 6.44
CA TYR A 75 -15.82 -16.64 7.16
C TYR A 75 -15.92 -15.37 6.30
N LEU A 76 -15.33 -15.39 5.11
CA LEU A 76 -15.32 -14.22 4.21
C LEU A 76 -15.72 -14.65 2.81
N ASP A 77 -16.60 -13.86 2.20
CA ASP A 77 -16.86 -13.98 0.77
C ASP A 77 -15.66 -13.52 -0.06
N LYS A 78 -15.70 -13.85 -1.36
CA LYS A 78 -14.58 -13.57 -2.26
C LYS A 78 -14.29 -12.07 -2.42
N GLU A 79 -15.33 -11.25 -2.40
CA GLU A 79 -15.20 -9.79 -2.58
C GLU A 79 -14.57 -9.14 -1.35
N SER A 80 -15.01 -9.51 -0.16
CA SER A 80 -14.42 -9.07 1.11
C SER A 80 -12.96 -9.49 1.23
N LEU A 81 -12.64 -10.73 0.85
CA LEU A 81 -11.27 -11.21 0.86
C LEU A 81 -10.38 -10.43 -0.13
N LEU A 82 -10.87 -10.17 -1.34
CA LEU A 82 -10.16 -9.34 -2.32
C LEU A 82 -9.93 -7.92 -1.79
N GLY A 83 -10.94 -7.33 -1.15
CA GLY A 83 -10.84 -6.02 -0.49
C GLY A 83 -9.73 -5.97 0.55
N LEU A 84 -9.67 -6.96 1.43
CA LEU A 84 -8.63 -7.08 2.46
C LEU A 84 -7.22 -7.26 1.86
N GLU A 85 -7.08 -8.10 0.85
CA GLU A 85 -5.80 -8.30 0.18
C GLU A 85 -5.34 -7.04 -0.56
N ARG A 86 -6.26 -6.30 -1.19
CA ARG A 86 -5.98 -4.99 -1.79
C ARG A 86 -5.46 -3.99 -0.76
N MET A 87 -6.13 -3.86 0.38
CA MET A 87 -5.70 -2.99 1.48
C MET A 87 -4.32 -3.36 2.01
N LYS A 88 -4.04 -4.64 2.18
CA LYS A 88 -2.75 -5.17 2.61
C LYS A 88 -1.60 -4.77 1.66
N PHE A 89 -1.79 -4.91 0.34
CA PHE A 89 -0.76 -4.54 -0.63
C PHE A 89 -0.61 -3.02 -0.78
N LEU A 90 -1.71 -2.26 -0.69
CA LEU A 90 -1.67 -0.79 -0.65
C LEU A 90 -0.88 -0.29 0.55
N ASN A 91 -1.17 -0.79 1.74
CA ASN A 91 -0.43 -0.41 2.96
C ASN A 91 1.07 -0.72 2.83
N ARG A 92 1.43 -1.88 2.28
CA ARG A 92 2.84 -2.21 2.03
C ARG A 92 3.51 -1.25 1.05
N ALA A 93 2.79 -0.79 0.02
CA ALA A 93 3.31 0.18 -0.94
C ALA A 93 3.51 1.55 -0.27
N ILE A 94 2.53 2.02 0.51
CA ILE A 94 2.60 3.27 1.28
C ILE A 94 3.80 3.23 2.24
N HIS A 95 3.94 2.17 3.04
CA HIS A 95 5.06 2.03 3.98
C HIS A 95 6.44 2.05 3.32
N ARG A 96 6.55 1.64 2.04
CA ARG A 96 7.82 1.74 1.30
C ARG A 96 8.16 3.18 0.92
N LEU A 97 7.16 4.03 0.73
CA LEU A 97 7.33 5.43 0.33
C LEU A 97 7.54 6.36 1.54
N GLN A 98 7.12 5.93 2.73
CA GLN A 98 7.27 6.71 3.95
C GLN A 98 8.74 6.86 4.36
N THR A 99 9.08 8.05 4.80
CA THR A 99 10.37 8.34 5.45
C THR A 99 10.46 7.65 6.82
N THR A 100 11.67 7.58 7.38
CA THR A 100 11.88 7.01 8.72
C THR A 100 11.08 7.79 9.78
N ASP A 101 11.05 9.12 9.69
CA ASP A 101 10.33 9.97 10.65
C ASP A 101 8.81 9.79 10.55
N GLU A 102 8.26 9.64 9.34
CA GLU A 102 6.84 9.34 9.15
C GLU A 102 6.46 7.98 9.74
N LYS A 103 7.30 6.97 9.56
CA LYS A 103 7.09 5.64 10.16
C LYS A 103 7.10 5.69 11.68
N VAL A 104 8.04 6.46 12.27
CA VAL A 104 8.12 6.64 13.74
C VAL A 104 6.86 7.31 14.26
N ARG A 105 6.40 8.39 13.61
CA ARG A 105 5.15 9.10 13.99
C ARG A 105 3.92 8.20 13.88
N GLU A 106 3.78 7.45 12.79
CA GLU A 106 2.67 6.52 12.61
C GLU A 106 2.70 5.42 13.66
N HIS A 107 3.88 4.88 13.97
CA HIS A 107 4.04 3.87 15.01
C HIS A 107 3.65 4.39 16.41
N ALA A 108 4.04 5.62 16.73
CA ALA A 108 3.66 6.29 17.99
C ALA A 108 2.15 6.48 18.07
N LYS A 109 1.51 7.01 17.00
CA LYS A 109 0.06 7.19 16.92
C LYS A 109 -0.72 5.87 17.07
N ASN A 110 -0.28 4.82 16.37
CA ASN A 110 -0.90 3.50 16.47
C ASN A 110 -0.77 2.90 17.87
N ARG A 111 0.36 3.13 18.54
CA ARG A 111 0.58 2.70 19.93
C ARG A 111 -0.39 3.38 20.89
N VAL A 112 -0.56 4.71 20.79
CA VAL A 112 -1.53 5.46 21.59
C VAL A 112 -2.95 4.95 21.36
N SER A 113 -3.36 4.77 20.09
CA SER A 113 -4.69 4.26 19.75
C SER A 113 -4.96 2.86 20.30
N ASN A 114 -3.97 1.96 20.25
CA ASN A 114 -4.10 0.60 20.77
C ASN A 114 -4.23 0.59 22.31
N ILE A 115 -3.47 1.43 23.00
CA ILE A 115 -3.52 1.57 24.45
C ILE A 115 -4.89 2.12 24.85
N TYR A 116 -5.36 3.20 24.20
CA TYR A 116 -6.68 3.75 24.46
C TYR A 116 -7.80 2.72 24.25
N GLY A 117 -7.77 1.98 23.14
CA GLY A 117 -8.74 0.94 22.86
C GLY A 117 -8.81 -0.13 23.96
N ASN A 118 -7.66 -0.60 24.44
CA ASN A 118 -7.59 -1.57 25.53
C ASN A 118 -8.08 -0.99 26.86
N MET A 119 -7.76 0.27 27.15
CA MET A 119 -8.20 0.94 28.36
C MET A 119 -9.71 1.23 28.35
N ALA A 120 -10.26 1.63 27.21
CA ALA A 120 -11.70 1.84 27.06
C ALA A 120 -12.49 0.54 27.29
N LEU A 121 -11.99 -0.59 26.79
CA LEU A 121 -12.59 -1.91 27.05
C LEU A 121 -12.57 -2.29 28.54
N SER A 122 -11.59 -1.78 29.29
CA SER A 122 -11.45 -2.03 30.73
C SER A 122 -12.20 -0.99 31.59
N SER A 123 -13.04 -0.15 30.98
CA SER A 123 -13.75 0.95 31.65
C SER A 123 -12.84 1.92 32.39
N ASN A 124 -11.61 2.13 31.88
CA ASN A 124 -10.66 3.08 32.45
C ASN A 124 -11.07 4.51 32.10
N PRO A 125 -11.04 5.47 33.06
CA PRO A 125 -11.50 6.85 32.86
C PRO A 125 -10.54 7.73 32.03
N LEU A 126 -9.37 7.22 31.61
CA LEU A 126 -8.42 7.97 30.80
C LEU A 126 -9.00 8.24 29.39
N THR A 127 -8.92 9.49 28.95
CA THR A 127 -9.27 9.88 27.58
C THR A 127 -8.11 9.62 26.62
N PHE A 128 -8.39 9.66 25.32
CA PHE A 128 -7.35 9.56 24.29
C PHE A 128 -6.30 10.65 24.45
N GLU A 129 -6.73 11.90 24.72
CA GLU A 129 -5.83 13.05 24.94
C GLU A 129 -4.94 12.88 26.17
N ASN A 130 -5.46 12.25 27.23
CA ASN A 130 -4.64 11.94 28.41
C ASN A 130 -3.51 10.97 28.06
N ILE A 131 -3.80 9.95 27.27
CA ILE A 131 -2.80 8.96 26.86
C ILE A 131 -1.79 9.61 25.91
N GLU A 132 -2.24 10.38 24.93
CA GLU A 132 -1.38 11.11 24.00
C GLU A 132 -0.41 12.06 24.76
N SER A 133 -0.91 12.79 25.74
CA SER A 133 -0.06 13.70 26.55
C SER A 133 1.01 12.99 27.38
N ILE A 134 0.75 11.77 27.85
CA ILE A 134 1.74 10.94 28.53
C ILE A 134 2.90 10.57 27.60
N PHE A 135 2.57 10.23 26.34
CA PHE A 135 3.58 9.82 25.37
C PHE A 135 4.35 10.98 24.73
N ASP A 136 3.67 12.12 24.49
CA ASP A 136 4.29 13.27 23.81
C ASP A 136 5.04 14.19 24.78
N GLN A 137 4.59 14.31 26.03
CA GLN A 137 5.09 15.29 26.99
C GLN A 137 5.76 14.68 28.22
N ASP A 138 5.74 13.35 28.34
CA ASP A 138 6.21 12.62 29.54
C ASP A 138 5.61 13.19 30.84
N ARG A 139 4.35 13.66 30.77
CA ARG A 139 3.63 14.31 31.87
C ARG A 139 2.44 13.45 32.30
N ALA A 140 2.30 13.28 33.60
CA ALA A 140 1.10 12.71 34.17
C ALA A 140 -0.11 13.64 33.92
N PRO A 141 -1.28 13.10 33.49
CA PRO A 141 -2.48 13.91 33.29
C PRO A 141 -2.86 14.63 34.60
N SER A 142 -3.12 15.93 34.48
CA SER A 142 -3.63 16.70 35.61
C SER A 142 -5.05 16.30 35.94
N GLY A 143 -5.33 15.89 37.18
CA GLY A 143 -6.68 15.60 37.67
C GLY A 143 -7.03 14.14 37.86
N LEU A 144 -6.11 13.19 37.74
CA LEU A 144 -6.35 11.83 38.18
C LEU A 144 -6.34 11.76 39.71
N PRO A 145 -7.32 11.14 40.36
CA PRO A 145 -7.25 10.91 41.80
C PRO A 145 -6.07 9.98 42.09
N LEU A 146 -5.13 10.48 42.89
CA LEU A 146 -4.08 9.64 43.48
C LEU A 146 -4.78 8.67 44.44
N SER A 147 -4.93 7.44 44.09
CA SER A 147 -5.38 6.36 44.94
C SER A 147 -4.25 5.82 45.80
#